data_3695e21240e5ba0c26e905103b5166f5
#
_entry.id   3695e21240e5ba0c26e905103b5166f5
#
_cell.length_a   1.000
_cell.length_b   1.000
_cell.length_c   1.000
_cell.angle_alpha   90.00
_cell.angle_beta   90.00
_cell.angle_gamma   90.00
#
_symmetry.space_group_name_H-M   'P 1'
#
loop_
_entity.id
_entity.type
_entity.pdbx_description
1 polymer ?
#
loop_
_entity_poly.entity_id
_entity_poly.type
_entity_poly.pdbx_seq_one_letter_code
_entity_poly.pdbx_strand_id
1 'polypeptide(L)'
;MAVQFRNLEVTPRDPVERWGPEGILTAIDRGGLAEWRRISCAVAADPHGPVAGDLEEALELAEDAGAARVLQLALERARASEAERVGWRLREYVWRANMTQAEFARAVGTSPSRMSTYLSGSVTPSAVMLERMRRVAEETSGS
;
A
#
# COMPACT_ATOMS: atom_id res chain seq x y z
N MET A 1 1.31 -5.09 26.17
CA MET A 1 0.86 -6.43 26.57
C MET A 1 0.98 -7.38 25.40
N ALA A 2 1.43 -8.59 25.63
CA ALA A 2 1.51 -9.59 24.58
C ALA A 2 0.11 -10.06 24.17
N VAL A 3 -0.13 -10.15 22.88
CA VAL A 3 -1.38 -10.69 22.33
C VAL A 3 -1.42 -12.20 22.59
N GLN A 4 -2.55 -12.69 23.05
CA GLN A 4 -2.77 -14.11 23.24
C GLN A 4 -3.84 -14.61 22.27
N PHE A 5 -3.52 -15.65 21.56
CA PHE A 5 -4.45 -16.32 20.65
C PHE A 5 -5.20 -17.39 21.47
N ARG A 6 -6.39 -17.04 21.95
CA ARG A 6 -7.22 -17.96 22.73
C ARG A 6 -7.71 -19.11 21.85
N ASN A 7 -7.65 -20.32 22.38
CA ASN A 7 -8.14 -21.54 21.73
C ASN A 7 -7.46 -21.88 20.40
N LEU A 8 -6.25 -21.34 20.18
CA LEU A 8 -5.45 -21.67 19.01
C LEU A 8 -4.20 -22.43 19.44
N GLU A 9 -3.76 -23.36 18.60
CA GLU A 9 -2.52 -24.11 18.82
C GLU A 9 -1.27 -23.28 18.53
N VAL A 10 -1.43 -22.10 17.90
CA VAL A 10 -0.36 -21.20 17.54
C VAL A 10 -0.30 -20.01 18.49
N THR A 11 0.88 -19.41 18.58
CA THR A 11 1.12 -18.21 19.39
C THR A 11 1.57 -17.05 18.48
N PRO A 12 1.51 -15.80 18.97
CA PRO A 12 2.02 -14.65 18.20
C PRO A 12 3.53 -14.77 17.86
N ARG A 13 4.26 -15.65 18.54
CA ARG A 13 5.69 -15.88 18.26
C ARG A 13 5.92 -16.79 17.07
N ASP A 14 4.91 -17.57 16.67
CA ASP A 14 5.00 -18.42 15.49
C ASP A 14 5.04 -17.57 14.22
N PRO A 15 5.58 -18.08 13.11
CA PRO A 15 5.53 -17.37 11.83
C PRO A 15 4.10 -17.04 11.44
N VAL A 16 3.89 -15.88 10.82
CA VAL A 16 2.56 -15.41 10.40
C VAL A 16 1.86 -16.44 9.51
N GLU A 17 2.60 -17.16 8.72
CA GLU A 17 2.09 -18.22 7.83
C GLU A 17 1.37 -19.35 8.59
N ARG A 18 1.63 -19.47 9.88
CA ARG A 18 1.01 -20.49 10.75
C ARG A 18 -0.18 -19.96 11.54
N TRP A 19 -0.42 -18.66 11.53
CA TRP A 19 -1.50 -18.07 12.33
C TRP A 19 -2.89 -18.47 11.83
N GLY A 20 -3.06 -18.59 10.52
CA GLY A 20 -4.37 -18.84 9.92
C GLY A 20 -5.32 -17.64 10.01
N PRO A 21 -6.53 -17.74 9.45
CA PRO A 21 -7.49 -16.63 9.48
C PRO A 21 -7.85 -16.20 10.90
N GLU A 22 -8.01 -17.15 11.82
CA GLU A 22 -8.37 -16.86 13.21
C GLU A 22 -7.26 -16.12 13.96
N GLY A 23 -6.01 -16.53 13.77
CA GLY A 23 -4.87 -15.86 14.38
C GLY A 23 -4.70 -14.44 13.84
N ILE A 24 -4.88 -14.25 12.55
CA ILE A 24 -4.83 -12.94 11.92
C ILE A 24 -5.96 -12.05 12.43
N LEU A 25 -7.18 -12.59 12.53
CA LEU A 25 -8.32 -11.87 13.08
C LEU A 25 -8.05 -11.40 14.50
N THR A 26 -7.49 -12.26 15.33
CA THR A 26 -7.12 -11.90 16.71
C THR A 26 -6.08 -10.79 16.71
N ALA A 27 -5.10 -10.85 15.83
CA ALA A 27 -4.07 -9.81 15.73
C ALA A 27 -4.66 -8.47 15.28
N ILE A 28 -5.64 -8.47 14.39
CA ILE A 28 -6.34 -7.26 13.95
C ILE A 28 -7.09 -6.63 15.13
N ASP A 29 -7.92 -7.40 15.82
CA ASP A 29 -8.83 -6.88 16.82
C ASP A 29 -8.18 -6.62 18.19
N ARG A 30 -7.12 -7.35 18.52
CA ARG A 30 -6.49 -7.31 19.85
C ARG A 30 -5.00 -7.03 19.82
N GLY A 31 -4.37 -7.06 18.65
CA GLY A 31 -2.95 -6.82 18.51
C GLY A 31 -2.63 -5.34 18.35
N GLY A 32 -1.41 -5.07 17.99
CA GLY A 32 -0.90 -3.72 17.78
C GLY A 32 0.00 -3.66 16.55
N LEU A 33 0.74 -2.57 16.45
CA LEU A 33 1.61 -2.27 15.30
C LEU A 33 2.59 -3.40 14.97
N ALA A 34 3.13 -4.07 15.98
CA ALA A 34 4.11 -5.15 15.76
C ALA A 34 3.48 -6.30 14.96
N GLU A 35 2.29 -6.75 15.36
CA GLU A 35 1.56 -7.83 14.69
C GLU A 35 1.09 -7.40 13.31
N TRP A 36 0.54 -6.19 13.18
CA TRP A 36 0.04 -5.67 11.90
C TRP A 36 1.17 -5.50 10.89
N ARG A 37 2.35 -5.08 11.35
CA ARG A 37 3.54 -4.95 10.49
C ARG A 37 3.99 -6.31 9.96
N ARG A 38 3.95 -7.33 10.79
CA ARG A 38 4.29 -8.69 10.39
C ARG A 38 3.33 -9.22 9.31
N ILE A 39 2.04 -8.98 9.48
CA ILE A 39 1.02 -9.34 8.48
C ILE A 39 1.28 -8.58 7.17
N SER A 40 1.48 -7.28 7.25
CA SER A 40 1.74 -6.43 6.06
C SER A 40 2.99 -6.88 5.31
N CYS A 41 4.07 -7.21 6.02
CA CYS A 41 5.31 -7.69 5.40
C CYS A 41 5.11 -9.04 4.70
N ALA A 42 4.39 -9.96 5.33
CA ALA A 42 4.10 -11.27 4.73
C ALA A 42 3.25 -11.15 3.46
N VAL A 43 2.25 -10.26 3.48
CA VAL A 43 1.38 -9.99 2.33
C VAL A 43 2.17 -9.31 1.21
N ALA A 44 3.05 -8.37 1.55
CA ALA A 44 3.89 -7.69 0.55
C ALA A 44 4.84 -8.69 -0.14
N ALA A 45 5.35 -9.68 0.60
CA ALA A 45 6.25 -10.71 0.07
C ALA A 45 5.53 -11.68 -0.87
N ASP A 46 4.26 -11.98 -0.60
CA ASP A 46 3.46 -12.90 -1.42
C ASP A 46 1.99 -12.43 -1.46
N PRO A 47 1.66 -11.48 -2.36
CA PRO A 47 0.34 -10.81 -2.38
C PRO A 47 -0.84 -11.72 -2.68
N HIS A 48 -0.62 -12.89 -3.25
CA HIS A 48 -1.67 -13.84 -3.58
C HIS A 48 -1.48 -15.19 -2.86
N GLY A 49 -0.60 -15.19 -1.86
CA GLY A 49 -0.29 -16.39 -1.09
C GLY A 49 -1.26 -16.65 0.06
N PRO A 50 -0.94 -17.67 0.87
CA PRO A 50 -1.81 -18.10 1.97
C PRO A 50 -2.12 -17.01 3.00
N VAL A 51 -1.13 -16.21 3.38
CA VAL A 51 -1.33 -15.13 4.37
C VAL A 51 -2.28 -14.08 3.84
N ALA A 52 -2.15 -13.71 2.56
CA ALA A 52 -3.05 -12.75 1.92
C ALA A 52 -4.49 -13.28 1.89
N GLY A 53 -4.68 -14.56 1.60
CA GLY A 53 -5.99 -15.20 1.64
C GLY A 53 -6.57 -15.25 3.04
N ASP A 54 -5.76 -15.58 4.03
CA ASP A 54 -6.17 -15.59 5.43
C ASP A 54 -6.54 -14.19 5.91
N LEU A 55 -5.80 -13.18 5.46
CA LEU A 55 -6.12 -11.78 5.77
C LEU A 55 -7.47 -11.36 5.16
N GLU A 56 -7.74 -11.71 3.91
CA GLU A 56 -9.03 -11.42 3.28
C GLU A 56 -10.18 -11.96 4.11
N GLU A 57 -10.06 -13.21 4.52
CA GLU A 57 -11.09 -13.88 5.31
C GLU A 57 -11.25 -13.18 6.68
N ALA A 58 -10.15 -12.84 7.33
CA ALA A 58 -10.17 -12.17 8.63
C ALA A 58 -10.79 -10.77 8.54
N LEU A 59 -10.52 -10.04 7.45
CA LEU A 59 -11.07 -8.68 7.27
C LEU A 59 -12.60 -8.66 7.18
N GLU A 60 -13.21 -9.73 6.71
CA GLU A 60 -14.69 -9.83 6.67
C GLU A 60 -15.30 -9.87 8.07
N LEU A 61 -14.55 -10.35 9.06
CA LEU A 61 -15.02 -10.54 10.43
C LEU A 61 -14.43 -9.55 11.43
N ALA A 62 -13.50 -8.69 11.00
CA ALA A 62 -12.80 -7.78 11.90
C ALA A 62 -13.73 -6.75 12.54
N GLU A 63 -13.58 -6.56 13.85
CA GLU A 63 -14.36 -5.59 14.62
C GLU A 63 -13.65 -4.24 14.76
N ASP A 64 -12.31 -4.23 14.79
CA ASP A 64 -11.53 -3.01 14.84
C ASP A 64 -11.44 -2.39 13.45
N ALA A 65 -12.32 -1.43 13.18
CA ALA A 65 -12.43 -0.78 11.88
C ALA A 65 -11.14 -0.05 11.47
N GLY A 66 -10.43 0.56 12.42
CA GLY A 66 -9.18 1.26 12.14
C GLY A 66 -8.07 0.32 11.70
N ALA A 67 -7.85 -0.75 12.46
CA ALA A 67 -6.85 -1.77 12.15
C ALA A 67 -7.19 -2.48 10.84
N ALA A 68 -8.47 -2.82 10.65
CA ALA A 68 -8.94 -3.45 9.42
C ALA A 68 -8.66 -2.56 8.20
N ARG A 69 -8.90 -1.26 8.31
CA ARG A 69 -8.64 -0.32 7.20
C ARG A 69 -7.16 -0.27 6.83
N VAL A 70 -6.28 -0.22 7.83
CA VAL A 70 -4.82 -0.21 7.60
C VAL A 70 -4.40 -1.47 6.85
N LEU A 71 -4.86 -2.63 7.28
CA LEU A 71 -4.49 -3.91 6.65
C LEU A 71 -5.17 -4.11 5.30
N GLN A 72 -6.39 -3.60 5.11
CA GLN A 72 -7.05 -3.59 3.81
C GLN A 72 -6.23 -2.80 2.79
N LEU A 73 -5.74 -1.63 3.17
CA LEU A 73 -4.87 -0.81 2.31
C LEU A 73 -3.55 -1.51 2.00
N ALA A 74 -2.96 -2.20 2.98
CA ALA A 74 -1.75 -2.96 2.77
C ALA A 74 -1.95 -4.08 1.73
N LEU A 75 -3.09 -4.77 1.80
CA LEU A 75 -3.46 -5.83 0.88
C LEU A 75 -3.66 -5.27 -0.54
N GLU A 76 -4.42 -4.18 -0.67
CA GLU A 76 -4.65 -3.51 -1.94
C GLU A 76 -3.34 -3.07 -2.60
N ARG A 77 -2.44 -2.46 -1.83
CA ARG A 77 -1.13 -2.03 -2.32
C ARG A 77 -0.27 -3.21 -2.77
N ALA A 78 -0.29 -4.29 -2.01
CA ALA A 78 0.49 -5.48 -2.36
C ALA A 78 0.00 -6.10 -3.67
N ARG A 79 -1.30 -6.06 -3.92
CA ARG A 79 -1.93 -6.64 -5.12
C ARG A 79 -2.00 -5.69 -6.30
N ALA A 80 -1.66 -4.43 -6.12
CA ALA A 80 -1.70 -3.45 -7.21
C ALA A 80 -0.69 -3.79 -8.30
N SER A 81 -1.05 -3.48 -9.54
CA SER A 81 -0.15 -3.61 -10.68
C SER A 81 1.03 -2.65 -10.56
N GLU A 82 2.11 -2.94 -11.27
CA GLU A 82 3.26 -2.04 -11.33
C GLU A 82 2.89 -0.68 -11.90
N ALA A 83 1.99 -0.66 -12.88
CA ALA A 83 1.49 0.58 -13.47
C ALA A 83 0.74 1.44 -12.44
N GLU A 84 -0.08 0.81 -11.60
CA GLU A 84 -0.76 1.52 -10.51
C GLU A 84 0.22 2.08 -9.48
N ARG A 85 1.27 1.33 -9.16
CA ARG A 85 2.33 1.79 -8.25
C ARG A 85 3.07 2.98 -8.81
N VAL A 86 3.34 2.98 -10.11
CA VAL A 86 3.93 4.13 -10.79
C VAL A 86 2.99 5.34 -10.67
N GLY A 87 1.70 5.14 -10.93
CA GLY A 87 0.70 6.21 -10.79
C GLY A 87 0.69 6.83 -9.40
N TRP A 88 0.76 6.02 -8.35
CA TRP A 88 0.83 6.52 -6.96
C TRP A 88 2.09 7.33 -6.71
N ARG A 89 3.23 6.88 -7.22
CA ARG A 89 4.49 7.61 -7.10
C ARG A 89 4.41 8.97 -7.79
N LEU A 90 3.77 9.02 -8.95
CA LEU A 90 3.61 10.27 -9.69
C LEU A 90 2.70 11.26 -8.96
N ARG A 91 1.64 10.78 -8.32
CA ARG A 91 0.79 11.63 -7.47
C ARG A 91 1.57 12.22 -6.32
N GLU A 92 2.48 11.44 -5.73
CA GLU A 92 3.37 11.94 -4.69
C GLU A 92 4.29 13.05 -5.22
N TYR A 93 4.80 12.91 -6.44
CA TYR A 93 5.61 13.96 -7.06
C TYR A 93 4.82 15.25 -7.25
N VAL A 94 3.60 15.16 -7.74
CA VAL A 94 2.71 16.33 -7.91
C VAL A 94 2.49 17.01 -6.56
N TRP A 95 2.21 16.21 -5.53
CA TRP A 95 2.01 16.73 -4.18
C TRP A 95 3.26 17.42 -3.63
N ARG A 96 4.43 16.82 -3.78
CA ARG A 96 5.71 17.40 -3.33
C ARG A 96 6.02 18.70 -4.06
N ALA A 97 5.68 18.77 -5.33
CA ALA A 97 5.90 19.97 -6.14
C ALA A 97 4.98 21.11 -5.73
N ASN A 98 3.95 20.82 -4.93
CA ASN A 98 2.95 21.81 -4.51
C ASN A 98 2.31 22.50 -5.71
N MET A 99 2.02 21.74 -6.75
CA MET A 99 1.44 22.20 -8.00
C MET A 99 0.08 21.54 -8.23
N THR A 100 -0.76 22.19 -9.01
CA THR A 100 -1.94 21.53 -9.56
C THR A 100 -1.49 20.50 -10.60
N GLN A 101 -2.35 19.57 -10.95
CA GLN A 101 -2.06 18.59 -11.99
C GLN A 101 -1.72 19.27 -13.33
N ALA A 102 -2.47 20.33 -13.67
CA ALA A 102 -2.24 21.09 -14.91
C ALA A 102 -0.88 21.81 -14.91
N GLU A 103 -0.52 22.42 -13.77
CA GLU A 103 0.78 23.11 -13.62
C GLU A 103 1.93 22.10 -13.72
N PHE A 104 1.80 20.95 -13.08
CA PHE A 104 2.81 19.90 -13.13
C PHE A 104 2.96 19.35 -14.55
N ALA A 105 1.85 19.11 -15.25
CA ALA A 105 1.88 18.67 -16.65
C ALA A 105 2.66 19.66 -17.53
N ARG A 106 2.41 20.94 -17.35
CA ARG A 106 3.11 21.99 -18.11
C ARG A 106 4.59 22.02 -17.77
N ALA A 107 4.94 21.88 -16.49
CA ALA A 107 6.33 21.90 -16.03
C ALA A 107 7.16 20.76 -16.62
N VAL A 108 6.55 19.59 -16.82
CA VAL A 108 7.25 18.41 -17.39
C VAL A 108 7.09 18.30 -18.91
N GLY A 109 6.33 19.22 -19.53
CA GLY A 109 6.19 19.27 -20.99
C GLY A 109 5.17 18.30 -21.58
N THR A 110 4.06 18.06 -20.87
CA THR A 110 2.98 17.20 -21.37
C THR A 110 1.63 17.89 -21.21
N SER A 111 0.58 17.30 -21.81
CA SER A 111 -0.78 17.82 -21.68
C SER A 111 -1.43 17.39 -20.34
N PRO A 112 -2.40 18.16 -19.82
CA PRO A 112 -3.16 17.75 -18.64
C PRO A 112 -3.88 16.42 -18.84
N SER A 113 -4.42 16.16 -20.04
CA SER A 113 -5.08 14.88 -20.36
C SER A 113 -4.12 13.71 -20.27
N ARG A 114 -2.92 13.86 -20.82
CA ARG A 114 -1.90 12.82 -20.77
C ARG A 114 -1.41 12.59 -19.35
N MET A 115 -1.24 13.67 -18.59
CA MET A 115 -0.87 13.57 -17.17
C MET A 115 -1.92 12.77 -16.38
N SER A 116 -3.19 12.99 -16.66
CA SER A 116 -4.28 12.25 -16.01
C SER A 116 -4.16 10.73 -16.26
N THR A 117 -3.78 10.31 -17.47
CA THR A 117 -3.57 8.89 -17.78
C THR A 117 -2.38 8.30 -17.03
N TYR A 118 -1.34 9.09 -16.83
CA TYR A 118 -0.17 8.66 -16.05
C TYR A 118 -0.52 8.50 -14.58
N LEU A 119 -1.22 9.48 -14.01
CA LEU A 119 -1.57 9.47 -12.58
C LEU A 119 -2.57 8.36 -12.23
N SER A 120 -3.44 7.99 -13.16
CA SER A 120 -4.39 6.89 -12.95
C SER A 120 -3.75 5.50 -13.14
N GLY A 121 -2.55 5.45 -13.73
CA GLY A 121 -1.88 4.19 -14.03
C GLY A 121 -2.37 3.53 -15.32
N SER A 122 -3.27 4.17 -16.08
CA SER A 122 -3.78 3.61 -17.33
C SER A 122 -2.74 3.64 -18.46
N VAL A 123 -1.79 4.60 -18.41
CA VAL A 123 -0.66 4.68 -19.31
C VAL A 123 0.61 4.85 -18.49
N THR A 124 1.65 4.08 -18.81
CA THR A 124 2.96 4.21 -18.17
C THR A 124 3.79 5.23 -18.93
N PRO A 125 4.30 6.28 -18.26
CA PRO A 125 5.17 7.24 -18.92
C PRO A 125 6.50 6.61 -19.31
N SER A 126 7.18 7.21 -20.31
CA SER A 126 8.52 6.79 -20.70
C SER A 126 9.52 7.05 -19.55
N ALA A 127 10.65 6.37 -19.59
CA ALA A 127 11.71 6.59 -18.60
C ALA A 127 12.19 8.06 -18.59
N VAL A 128 12.25 8.70 -19.77
CA VAL A 128 12.62 10.12 -19.87
C VAL A 128 11.59 11.00 -19.19
N MET A 129 10.30 10.72 -19.39
CA MET A 129 9.22 11.48 -18.75
C MET A 129 9.26 11.31 -17.23
N LEU A 130 9.48 10.08 -16.75
CA LEU A 130 9.63 9.80 -15.31
C LEU A 130 10.77 10.61 -14.70
N GLU A 131 11.89 10.69 -15.39
CA GLU A 131 13.05 11.46 -14.91
C GLU A 131 12.73 12.95 -14.83
N ARG A 132 12.00 13.50 -15.80
CA ARG A 132 11.55 14.90 -15.77
C ARG A 132 10.62 15.16 -14.59
N MET A 133 9.68 14.26 -14.34
CA MET A 133 8.74 14.36 -13.23
C MET A 133 9.46 14.34 -11.88
N ARG A 134 10.41 13.40 -11.72
CA ARG A 134 11.22 13.30 -10.51
C ARG A 134 12.00 14.60 -10.27
N ARG A 135 12.61 15.12 -11.30
CA ARG A 135 13.42 16.34 -11.23
C ARG A 135 12.58 17.55 -10.81
N VAL A 136 11.39 17.72 -11.41
CA VAL A 136 10.49 18.83 -11.04
C VAL A 136 10.08 18.71 -9.57
N ALA A 137 9.75 17.50 -9.11
CA ALA A 137 9.36 17.29 -7.72
C ALA A 137 10.51 17.61 -6.74
N GLU A 138 11.73 17.20 -7.07
CA GLU A 138 12.90 17.44 -6.23
C GLU A 138 13.32 18.92 -6.20
N GLU A 139 13.35 19.57 -7.34
CA GLU A 139 13.72 20.99 -7.44
C GLU A 139 12.76 21.88 -6.68
N THR A 140 11.47 21.55 -6.72
CA THR A 140 10.45 22.33 -6.01
C THR A 140 10.45 22.05 -4.51
N SER A 141 10.78 20.83 -4.09
CA SER A 141 10.86 20.46 -2.66
C SER A 141 12.06 21.08 -1.95
N GLY A 142 13.09 21.45 -2.67
CA GLY A 142 14.32 22.01 -2.12
C GLY A 142 14.30 23.52 -1.92
N SER A 143 13.23 24.18 -2.28
CA SER A 143 13.12 25.65 -2.17
C SER A 143 12.23 26.11 -1.03
#